data_12f5154c98a20c3b28e19d56f2013dc8
#
_entry.id   12f5154c98a20c3b28e19d56f2013dc8
#
_cell.length_a   1.000
_cell.length_b   1.000
_cell.length_c   1.000
_cell.angle_alpha   90.00
_cell.angle_beta   90.00
_cell.angle_gamma   90.00
#
_symmetry.space_group_name_H-M   'P 1'
#
loop_
_entity.id
_entity.type
_entity.pdbx_description
1 polymer ?
#
loop_
_entity_poly.entity_id
_entity_poly.type
_entity_poly.pdbx_seq_one_letter_code
_entity_poly.pdbx_strand_id
1 'polypeptide(L)'
;ADRKYKVQFCRLPDSRVADEIHHFMEQGFSYEEIFDAAFGLDSIPERSVDFFSEEDPHIVEKIFSEKLEKDEVLPPFKANDGSYLWIKVKGWTKTPAITASSQKVIRQDIDEKLNRLEAIRKYNEYTAGLMSGKKMELNEDAFSMFLEVASNYYFGSVNDNKLIEIILNIDEEIVEKPDFDTMKSDDIKMPFMYFDERTWSIGEIQELIDSHPLVFRKKRIKKDEFPKQLKFALADLMRDHYLTAEAYKIGYDKHESVLLEKYLWEDHLYASLKKEQILEEKGLSVENDRDYLNVMGDYIGMLQKKYSDQIMINFRQFDKINLSHIDMVALKPSVPYSHPVPSFPVLTQDHSIDYGKEILLSMHR
;
A
#
# COMPACT_ATOMS: atom_id res chain seq x y z
N ALA A 1 13.71 2.16 21.11
CA ALA A 1 12.36 1.61 20.92
C ALA A 1 11.55 1.48 22.23
N ASP A 2 12.18 1.59 23.41
CA ASP A 2 11.50 1.54 24.71
C ASP A 2 10.83 2.85 25.13
N ARG A 3 11.08 3.93 24.37
CA ARG A 3 10.54 5.27 24.61
C ARG A 3 9.43 5.60 23.63
N LYS A 4 8.37 6.22 24.14
CA LYS A 4 7.38 6.94 23.36
C LYS A 4 7.59 8.42 23.64
N TYR A 5 8.08 9.13 22.63
CA TYR A 5 8.36 10.56 22.75
C TYR A 5 7.10 11.39 22.59
N LYS A 6 6.96 12.42 23.42
CA LYS A 6 6.00 13.50 23.22
C LYS A 6 6.77 14.67 22.60
N VAL A 7 6.37 15.07 21.41
CA VAL A 7 7.07 16.10 20.63
C VAL A 7 6.13 17.22 20.23
N GLN A 8 6.65 18.43 20.19
CA GLN A 8 6.08 19.55 19.46
C GLN A 8 6.67 19.55 18.05
N PHE A 9 5.86 19.82 17.06
CA PHE A 9 6.34 19.82 15.69
C PHE A 9 5.77 20.98 14.89
N CYS A 10 6.58 21.50 14.00
CA CYS A 10 6.20 22.51 13.04
C CYS A 10 6.54 22.04 11.63
N ARG A 11 5.61 22.20 10.70
CA ARG A 11 5.85 21.93 9.28
C ARG A 11 6.21 23.24 8.60
N LEU A 12 7.39 23.28 7.99
CA LEU A 12 7.92 24.46 7.34
C LEU A 12 7.63 24.38 5.83
N PRO A 13 7.33 25.52 5.19
CA PRO A 13 6.88 25.53 3.80
C PRO A 13 7.98 25.14 2.81
N ASP A 14 9.23 25.53 3.05
CA ASP A 14 10.35 25.31 2.14
C ASP A 14 11.70 25.29 2.86
N SER A 15 12.78 25.03 2.09
CA SER A 15 14.15 25.00 2.62
C SER A 15 14.63 26.34 3.11
N ARG A 16 14.20 27.45 2.51
CA ARG A 16 14.65 28.80 2.90
C ARG A 16 14.22 29.10 4.33
N VAL A 17 12.97 28.80 4.67
CA VAL A 17 12.47 28.97 6.05
C VAL A 17 13.19 28.03 7.01
N ALA A 18 13.52 26.82 6.57
CA ALA A 18 14.30 25.88 7.37
C ALA A 18 15.71 26.41 7.67
N ASP A 19 16.36 26.98 6.67
CA ASP A 19 17.71 27.57 6.79
C ASP A 19 17.70 28.84 7.69
N GLU A 20 16.68 29.68 7.57
CA GLU A 20 16.48 30.83 8.44
C GLU A 20 16.31 30.41 9.90
N ILE A 21 15.46 29.41 10.17
CA ILE A 21 15.27 28.87 11.52
C ILE A 21 16.58 28.30 12.07
N HIS A 22 17.32 27.54 11.26
CA HIS A 22 18.60 27.01 11.68
C HIS A 22 19.58 28.11 12.07
N HIS A 23 19.63 29.18 11.29
CA HIS A 23 20.46 30.35 11.59
C HIS A 23 20.08 31.05 12.91
N PHE A 24 18.78 31.22 13.18
CA PHE A 24 18.32 31.80 14.48
C PHE A 24 18.66 30.89 15.66
N MET A 25 18.56 29.55 15.48
CA MET A 25 19.01 28.60 16.50
C MET A 25 20.50 28.73 16.80
N GLU A 26 21.35 28.91 15.77
CA GLU A 26 22.79 29.15 15.94
C GLU A 26 23.08 30.46 16.67
N GLN A 27 22.22 31.48 16.54
CA GLN A 27 22.29 32.73 17.28
C GLN A 27 21.80 32.61 18.73
N GLY A 28 21.28 31.45 19.13
CA GLY A 28 20.86 31.15 20.50
C GLY A 28 19.42 31.50 20.83
N PHE A 29 18.58 31.81 19.83
CA PHE A 29 17.15 31.96 20.03
C PHE A 29 16.50 30.62 20.39
N SER A 30 15.55 30.66 21.34
CA SER A 30 14.80 29.48 21.76
C SER A 30 13.77 29.04 20.69
N TYR A 31 13.35 27.80 20.78
CA TYR A 31 12.30 27.21 19.89
C TYR A 31 11.01 28.05 19.97
N GLU A 32 10.62 28.46 21.16
CA GLU A 32 9.40 29.24 21.42
C GLU A 32 9.49 30.66 20.84
N GLU A 33 10.62 31.32 21.00
CA GLU A 33 10.83 32.67 20.46
C GLU A 33 10.78 32.71 18.94
N ILE A 34 11.44 31.73 18.31
CA ILE A 34 11.44 31.62 16.83
C ILE A 34 10.03 31.26 16.35
N PHE A 35 9.35 30.33 17.03
CA PHE A 35 8.00 29.90 16.65
C PHE A 35 6.99 31.03 16.73
N ASP A 36 6.98 31.79 17.84
CA ASP A 36 6.09 32.93 18.03
C ASP A 36 6.33 34.00 16.97
N ALA A 37 7.58 34.33 16.71
CA ALA A 37 7.97 35.31 15.69
C ALA A 37 7.59 34.90 14.27
N ALA A 38 7.72 33.61 13.95
CA ALA A 38 7.51 33.09 12.57
C ALA A 38 6.04 32.76 12.26
N PHE A 39 5.28 32.28 13.24
CA PHE A 39 3.94 31.72 13.02
C PHE A 39 2.82 32.40 13.78
N GLY A 40 3.12 33.15 14.86
CA GLY A 40 2.12 33.90 15.62
C GLY A 40 0.96 33.04 16.15
N LEU A 41 1.21 31.74 16.44
CA LEU A 41 0.17 30.82 16.91
C LEU A 41 0.15 30.71 18.41
N ASP A 42 -1.04 30.68 19.00
CA ASP A 42 -1.25 30.59 20.47
C ASP A 42 -0.78 29.24 21.04
N SER A 43 -0.61 28.22 20.23
CA SER A 43 -0.15 26.89 20.68
C SER A 43 0.60 26.15 19.59
N ILE A 44 1.66 25.45 20.01
CA ILE A 44 2.44 24.57 19.13
C ILE A 44 1.81 23.19 19.14
N PRO A 45 1.51 22.59 17.97
CA PRO A 45 0.95 21.25 17.89
C PRO A 45 1.84 20.21 18.58
N GLU A 46 1.22 19.33 19.37
CA GLU A 46 1.91 18.25 20.07
C GLU A 46 1.41 16.90 19.59
N ARG A 47 2.30 15.91 19.52
CA ARG A 47 1.93 14.52 19.30
C ARG A 47 2.89 13.55 19.97
N SER A 48 2.44 12.31 20.08
CA SER A 48 3.27 11.21 20.58
C SER A 48 3.79 10.38 19.41
N VAL A 49 5.09 10.08 19.45
CA VAL A 49 5.77 9.25 18.43
C VAL A 49 6.44 8.08 19.15
N ASP A 50 6.15 6.87 18.73
CA ASP A 50 6.86 5.67 19.15
C ASP A 50 7.58 5.03 17.95
N PHE A 51 8.51 4.12 18.24
CA PHE A 51 9.33 3.50 17.21
C PHE A 51 8.51 2.71 16.18
N PHE A 52 7.34 2.20 16.58
CA PHE A 52 6.48 1.38 15.74
C PHE A 52 5.36 2.18 15.08
N SER A 53 5.22 3.48 15.38
CA SER A 53 4.22 4.32 14.72
C SER A 53 4.44 4.37 13.20
N GLU A 54 3.34 4.51 12.45
CA GLU A 54 3.33 4.67 10.99
C GLU A 54 3.74 6.10 10.58
N GLU A 55 4.77 6.62 11.21
CA GLU A 55 5.33 7.92 10.89
C GLU A 55 6.25 7.82 9.68
N ASP A 56 6.47 8.97 9.05
CA ASP A 56 7.50 9.10 8.03
C ASP A 56 8.81 8.47 8.53
N PRO A 57 9.44 7.55 7.77
CA PRO A 57 10.70 6.90 8.17
C PRO A 57 11.79 7.87 8.61
N HIS A 58 11.88 9.05 7.99
CA HIS A 58 12.85 10.08 8.38
C HIS A 58 12.56 10.66 9.76
N ILE A 59 11.27 10.79 10.15
CA ILE A 59 10.90 11.21 11.51
C ILE A 59 11.34 10.16 12.52
N VAL A 60 11.06 8.90 12.24
CA VAL A 60 11.44 7.78 13.12
C VAL A 60 12.97 7.70 13.23
N GLU A 61 13.69 7.80 12.12
CA GLU A 61 15.15 7.81 12.11
C GLU A 61 15.71 8.95 12.97
N LYS A 62 15.24 10.18 12.78
CA LYS A 62 15.74 11.35 13.52
C LYS A 62 15.43 11.30 15.01
N ILE A 63 14.26 10.78 15.40
CA ILE A 63 13.85 10.73 16.82
C ILE A 63 14.48 9.53 17.54
N PHE A 64 14.78 8.43 16.84
CA PHE A 64 15.24 7.18 17.47
C PHE A 64 16.67 6.77 17.13
N SER A 65 17.39 7.53 16.27
CA SER A 65 18.82 7.29 15.99
C SER A 65 19.68 7.51 17.22
N GLU A 66 19.31 8.48 18.04
CA GLU A 66 19.99 8.84 19.28
C GLU A 66 19.01 8.92 20.44
N LYS A 67 19.54 8.96 21.64
CA LYS A 67 18.73 9.10 22.85
C LYS A 67 18.50 10.57 23.13
N LEU A 68 17.37 11.09 22.69
CA LEU A 68 17.01 12.49 22.90
C LEU A 68 16.60 12.76 24.34
N GLU A 69 16.95 13.95 24.81
CA GLU A 69 16.62 14.41 26.15
C GLU A 69 15.43 15.41 26.11
N LYS A 70 14.86 15.69 27.30
CA LYS A 70 13.74 16.62 27.42
C LYS A 70 14.19 18.02 27.02
N ASP A 71 13.32 18.74 26.31
CA ASP A 71 13.51 20.08 25.78
C ASP A 71 14.57 20.19 24.68
N GLU A 72 15.12 19.07 24.22
CA GLU A 72 16.01 19.02 23.06
C GLU A 72 15.28 19.40 21.78
N VAL A 73 15.92 20.24 20.97
CA VAL A 73 15.40 20.73 19.69
C VAL A 73 16.26 20.14 18.56
N LEU A 74 15.61 19.40 17.66
CA LEU A 74 16.27 18.90 16.46
C LEU A 74 16.33 20.01 15.41
N PRO A 75 17.47 20.16 14.69
CA PRO A 75 17.52 21.06 13.55
C PRO A 75 16.45 20.70 12.51
N PRO A 76 15.94 21.68 11.74
CA PRO A 76 15.00 21.39 10.67
C PRO A 76 15.53 20.35 9.70
N PHE A 77 14.70 19.37 9.33
CA PHE A 77 15.07 18.31 8.40
C PHE A 77 13.96 18.02 7.38
N LYS A 78 14.35 17.51 6.24
CA LYS A 78 13.42 17.21 5.14
C LYS A 78 12.68 15.89 5.40
N ALA A 79 11.37 15.90 5.27
CA ALA A 79 10.51 14.71 5.29
C ALA A 79 10.38 14.09 3.90
N ASN A 80 9.88 12.85 3.81
CA ASN A 80 9.70 12.14 2.54
C ASN A 80 8.74 12.84 1.56
N ASP A 81 7.75 13.56 2.07
CA ASP A 81 6.81 14.33 1.25
C ASP A 81 7.41 15.63 0.69
N GLY A 82 8.70 15.89 0.97
CA GLY A 82 9.44 17.06 0.53
C GLY A 82 9.25 18.30 1.41
N SER A 83 8.38 18.26 2.41
CA SER A 83 8.26 19.33 3.43
C SER A 83 9.44 19.30 4.39
N TYR A 84 9.62 20.38 5.15
CA TYR A 84 10.59 20.42 6.22
C TYR A 84 9.88 20.34 7.57
N LEU A 85 10.48 19.63 8.51
CA LEU A 85 9.97 19.47 9.87
C LEU A 85 10.96 20.04 10.87
N TRP A 86 10.43 20.70 11.87
CA TRP A 86 11.18 21.22 13.00
C TRP A 86 10.55 20.70 14.28
N ILE A 87 11.33 20.02 15.12
CA ILE A 87 10.82 19.20 16.23
C ILE A 87 11.52 19.59 17.54
N LYS A 88 10.70 19.73 18.62
CA LYS A 88 11.17 19.83 20.00
C LYS A 88 10.63 18.69 20.83
N VAL A 89 11.49 18.03 21.60
CA VAL A 89 11.14 16.94 22.52
C VAL A 89 10.60 17.51 23.83
N LYS A 90 9.34 17.20 24.16
CA LYS A 90 8.73 17.62 25.45
C LYS A 90 8.97 16.62 26.58
N GLY A 91 9.35 15.40 26.23
CA GLY A 91 9.61 14.31 27.16
C GLY A 91 9.25 12.96 26.55
N TRP A 92 9.23 11.94 27.37
CA TRP A 92 8.89 10.57 26.94
C TRP A 92 8.25 9.77 28.05
N THR A 93 7.53 8.72 27.65
CA THR A 93 7.11 7.63 28.52
C THR A 93 7.87 6.37 28.14
N LYS A 94 8.09 5.47 29.09
CA LYS A 94 8.68 4.14 28.83
C LYS A 94 7.61 3.09 28.94
N THR A 95 7.63 2.14 28.02
CA THR A 95 6.86 0.90 28.12
C THR A 95 7.80 -0.20 28.55
N PRO A 96 7.83 -0.59 29.85
CA PRO A 96 8.76 -1.60 30.30
C PRO A 96 8.39 -2.98 29.75
N ALA A 97 9.33 -3.64 29.10
CA ALA A 97 9.23 -5.06 28.77
C ALA A 97 9.65 -5.87 30.02
N ILE A 98 8.67 -6.31 30.80
CA ILE A 98 8.89 -6.90 32.14
C ILE A 98 9.29 -8.39 32.04
N THR A 99 8.90 -9.09 30.97
CA THR A 99 9.18 -10.53 30.80
C THR A 99 10.19 -10.81 29.69
N ALA A 100 10.94 -11.92 29.81
CA ALA A 100 11.85 -12.36 28.76
C ALA A 100 11.13 -12.60 27.41
N SER A 101 9.88 -13.06 27.46
CA SER A 101 9.03 -13.26 26.27
C SER A 101 8.72 -11.93 25.60
N SER A 102 8.28 -10.91 26.35
CA SER A 102 7.98 -9.58 25.78
C SER A 102 9.23 -8.90 25.22
N GLN A 103 10.40 -9.11 25.86
CA GLN A 103 11.67 -8.60 25.31
C GLN A 103 12.04 -9.26 23.98
N LYS A 104 11.79 -10.58 23.85
CA LYS A 104 12.05 -11.30 22.60
C LYS A 104 11.15 -10.78 21.46
N VAL A 105 9.86 -10.61 21.72
CA VAL A 105 8.90 -10.07 20.74
C VAL A 105 9.32 -8.68 20.29
N ILE A 106 9.58 -7.76 21.23
CA ILE A 106 10.02 -6.40 20.92
C ILE A 106 11.30 -6.40 20.08
N ARG A 107 12.25 -7.29 20.34
CA ARG A 107 13.47 -7.40 19.53
C ARG A 107 13.15 -7.84 18.10
N GLN A 108 12.30 -8.84 17.93
CA GLN A 108 11.87 -9.31 16.61
C GLN A 108 11.19 -8.17 15.84
N ASP A 109 10.26 -7.44 16.47
CA ASP A 109 9.57 -6.31 15.85
C ASP A 109 10.54 -5.18 15.43
N ILE A 110 11.57 -4.92 16.27
CA ILE A 110 12.63 -3.96 15.95
C ILE A 110 13.43 -4.42 14.73
N ASP A 111 13.88 -5.67 14.74
CA ASP A 111 14.69 -6.24 13.66
C ASP A 111 13.89 -6.25 12.36
N GLU A 112 12.62 -6.61 12.39
CA GLU A 112 11.73 -6.55 11.22
C GLU A 112 11.58 -5.12 10.70
N LYS A 113 11.35 -4.14 11.57
CA LYS A 113 11.26 -2.74 11.17
C LYS A 113 12.56 -2.21 10.59
N LEU A 114 13.70 -2.50 11.20
CA LEU A 114 15.01 -2.08 10.68
C LEU A 114 15.31 -2.71 9.32
N ASN A 115 15.05 -4.01 9.17
CA ASN A 115 15.18 -4.70 7.89
C ASN A 115 14.29 -4.09 6.80
N ARG A 116 13.06 -3.70 7.17
CA ARG A 116 12.14 -3.01 6.28
C ARG A 116 12.67 -1.65 5.85
N LEU A 117 13.14 -0.83 6.79
CA LEU A 117 13.71 0.49 6.47
C LEU A 117 14.93 0.37 5.55
N GLU A 118 15.81 -0.59 5.81
CA GLU A 118 16.98 -0.85 4.97
C GLU A 118 16.58 -1.37 3.58
N ALA A 119 15.57 -2.22 3.49
CA ALA A 119 15.05 -2.69 2.21
C ALA A 119 14.48 -1.53 1.37
N ILE A 120 13.74 -0.61 2.02
CA ILE A 120 13.23 0.61 1.37
C ILE A 120 14.38 1.48 0.86
N ARG A 121 15.40 1.71 1.68
CA ARG A 121 16.57 2.49 1.30
C ARG A 121 17.24 1.90 0.06
N LYS A 122 17.53 0.60 0.08
CA LYS A 122 18.15 -0.11 -1.06
C LYS A 122 17.25 -0.09 -2.30
N TYR A 123 15.96 -0.26 -2.13
CA TYR A 123 15.00 -0.15 -3.23
C TYR A 123 15.02 1.24 -3.87
N ASN A 124 15.02 2.29 -3.05
CA ASN A 124 15.06 3.66 -3.55
C ASN A 124 16.37 3.97 -4.27
N GLU A 125 17.51 3.52 -3.74
CA GLU A 125 18.83 3.66 -4.38
C GLU A 125 18.89 2.91 -5.72
N TYR A 126 18.41 1.67 -5.76
CA TYR A 126 18.33 0.88 -6.97
C TYR A 126 17.43 1.53 -8.02
N THR A 127 16.25 1.96 -7.61
CA THR A 127 15.28 2.63 -8.49
C THR A 127 15.85 3.95 -9.04
N ALA A 128 16.48 4.75 -8.18
CA ALA A 128 17.13 5.98 -8.59
C ALA A 128 18.26 5.70 -9.61
N GLY A 129 19.04 4.64 -9.42
CA GLY A 129 20.06 4.19 -10.36
C GLY A 129 19.47 3.79 -11.71
N LEU A 130 18.42 2.99 -11.72
CA LEU A 130 17.72 2.53 -12.93
C LEU A 130 17.09 3.69 -13.71
N MET A 131 16.54 4.67 -13.00
CA MET A 131 15.85 5.83 -13.60
C MET A 131 16.80 7.00 -13.89
N SER A 132 18.07 6.90 -13.49
CA SER A 132 19.06 7.97 -13.70
C SER A 132 19.23 8.30 -15.18
N GLY A 133 19.16 9.59 -15.51
CA GLY A 133 19.31 10.09 -16.89
C GLY A 133 18.05 9.96 -17.75
N LYS A 134 17.01 9.24 -17.31
CA LYS A 134 15.74 9.14 -18.05
C LYS A 134 14.92 10.40 -17.86
N LYS A 135 14.46 10.97 -18.94
CA LYS A 135 13.63 12.18 -18.96
C LYS A 135 12.24 11.82 -19.46
N MET A 136 11.22 12.38 -18.83
CA MET A 136 9.84 12.29 -19.25
C MET A 136 9.38 13.66 -19.78
N GLU A 137 9.00 13.71 -21.02
CA GLU A 137 8.40 14.89 -21.66
C GLU A 137 7.02 14.55 -22.18
N LEU A 138 6.02 15.31 -21.77
CA LEU A 138 4.62 15.11 -22.18
C LEU A 138 4.27 16.04 -23.34
N ASN A 139 3.53 15.51 -24.30
CA ASN A 139 2.87 16.34 -25.33
C ASN A 139 1.69 17.07 -24.66
N GLU A 140 1.69 18.39 -24.68
CA GLU A 140 0.69 19.21 -23.95
C GLU A 140 -0.72 19.01 -24.47
N ASP A 141 -0.91 18.89 -25.77
CA ASP A 141 -2.24 18.71 -26.40
C ASP A 141 -2.80 17.31 -26.03
N ALA A 142 -2.00 16.29 -26.24
CA ALA A 142 -2.37 14.92 -25.89
C ALA A 142 -2.60 14.75 -24.36
N PHE A 143 -1.78 15.39 -23.53
CA PHE A 143 -1.98 15.38 -22.09
C PHE A 143 -3.27 16.09 -21.68
N SER A 144 -3.65 17.18 -22.34
CA SER A 144 -4.89 17.89 -22.04
C SER A 144 -6.12 17.04 -22.37
N MET A 145 -6.10 16.30 -23.48
CA MET A 145 -7.17 15.35 -23.84
C MET A 145 -7.26 14.20 -22.85
N PHE A 146 -6.13 13.61 -22.54
CA PHE A 146 -6.06 12.52 -21.55
C PHE A 146 -6.52 12.96 -20.15
N LEU A 147 -6.13 14.17 -19.73
CA LEU A 147 -6.54 14.78 -18.48
C LEU A 147 -8.04 14.97 -18.39
N GLU A 148 -8.69 15.37 -19.50
CA GLU A 148 -10.15 15.51 -19.54
C GLU A 148 -10.86 14.19 -19.28
N VAL A 149 -10.47 13.12 -19.98
CA VAL A 149 -11.02 11.77 -19.79
C VAL A 149 -10.78 11.27 -18.36
N ALA A 150 -9.54 11.36 -17.89
CA ALA A 150 -9.19 10.93 -16.54
C ALA A 150 -9.92 11.75 -15.46
N SER A 151 -10.06 13.07 -15.65
CA SER A 151 -10.76 13.95 -14.71
C SER A 151 -12.25 13.62 -14.65
N ASN A 152 -12.89 13.38 -15.79
CA ASN A 152 -14.29 12.98 -15.85
C ASN A 152 -14.53 11.65 -15.13
N TYR A 153 -13.62 10.71 -15.28
CA TYR A 153 -13.68 9.45 -14.57
C TYR A 153 -13.55 9.63 -13.05
N TYR A 154 -12.48 10.30 -12.58
CA TYR A 154 -12.20 10.44 -11.14
C TYR A 154 -13.17 11.36 -10.40
N PHE A 155 -13.77 12.34 -11.05
CA PHE A 155 -14.68 13.31 -10.44
C PHE A 155 -16.13 13.20 -10.91
N GLY A 156 -16.41 12.50 -12.02
CA GLY A 156 -17.75 12.34 -12.60
C GLY A 156 -18.53 11.15 -12.02
N SER A 157 -17.85 10.16 -11.48
CA SER A 157 -18.48 8.92 -10.96
C SER A 157 -18.85 8.97 -9.48
N VAL A 158 -18.87 10.15 -8.84
CA VAL A 158 -19.37 10.30 -7.48
C VAL A 158 -20.90 10.24 -7.46
N ASN A 159 -21.47 9.06 -7.71
CA ASN A 159 -22.82 8.75 -7.27
C ASN A 159 -22.80 8.58 -5.76
N ASP A 160 -23.79 9.15 -5.05
CA ASP A 160 -23.91 9.11 -3.57
C ASP A 160 -23.80 7.69 -2.98
N ASN A 161 -24.12 6.65 -3.76
CA ASN A 161 -23.99 5.24 -3.34
C ASN A 161 -22.52 4.80 -3.19
N LYS A 162 -21.59 5.25 -4.04
CA LYS A 162 -20.15 4.92 -3.91
C LYS A 162 -19.50 5.56 -2.68
N LEU A 163 -19.98 6.72 -2.24
CA LEU A 163 -19.54 7.32 -0.97
C LEU A 163 -19.91 6.46 0.23
N ILE A 164 -21.05 5.80 0.19
CA ILE A 164 -21.51 4.90 1.25
C ILE A 164 -20.71 3.60 1.24
N GLU A 165 -20.36 3.04 0.09
CA GLU A 165 -19.51 1.86 -0.06
C GLU A 165 -18.08 2.10 0.44
N ILE A 166 -17.50 3.26 0.11
CA ILE A 166 -16.18 3.68 0.60
C ILE A 166 -16.18 3.92 2.11
N ILE A 167 -17.27 4.46 2.67
CA ILE A 167 -17.41 4.72 4.11
C ILE A 167 -17.62 3.42 4.90
N LEU A 168 -18.30 2.44 4.31
CA LEU A 168 -18.63 1.18 4.96
C LEU A 168 -17.53 0.11 4.81
N ASN A 169 -16.41 0.39 4.15
CA ASN A 169 -15.35 -0.61 3.87
C ASN A 169 -15.93 -1.93 3.32
N ILE A 170 -16.96 -1.85 2.51
CA ILE A 170 -17.47 -3.04 1.84
C ILE A 170 -16.51 -3.33 0.72
N ASP A 171 -15.71 -4.38 0.95
CA ASP A 171 -14.69 -4.91 0.09
C ASP A 171 -15.25 -5.27 -1.28
N GLU A 172 -14.79 -4.53 -2.22
CA GLU A 172 -14.20 -4.92 -3.49
C GLU A 172 -13.92 -3.59 -4.17
N GLU A 173 -12.68 -3.09 -4.02
CA GLU A 173 -12.16 -2.08 -4.93
C GLU A 173 -12.13 -2.72 -6.33
N ILE A 174 -13.29 -2.77 -6.98
CA ILE A 174 -13.32 -2.79 -8.43
C ILE A 174 -12.71 -1.44 -8.79
N VAL A 175 -11.42 -1.43 -9.06
CA VAL A 175 -10.75 -0.28 -9.66
C VAL A 175 -11.32 -0.18 -11.06
N GLU A 176 -12.48 0.49 -11.17
CA GLU A 176 -13.02 0.83 -12.47
C GLU A 176 -11.93 1.62 -13.19
N LYS A 177 -11.59 1.20 -14.39
CA LYS A 177 -10.56 1.84 -15.21
C LYS A 177 -11.20 3.00 -15.94
N PRO A 178 -10.46 4.11 -16.18
CA PRO A 178 -10.97 5.18 -17.05
C PRO A 178 -11.36 4.58 -18.39
N ASP A 179 -12.59 4.85 -18.82
CA ASP A 179 -13.08 4.39 -20.11
C ASP A 179 -12.53 5.30 -21.22
N PHE A 180 -11.43 4.88 -21.81
CA PHE A 180 -10.81 5.53 -22.95
C PHE A 180 -11.46 5.16 -24.30
N ASP A 181 -12.43 4.24 -24.33
CA ASP A 181 -13.15 3.84 -25.55
C ASP A 181 -13.96 4.99 -26.13
N THR A 182 -14.18 6.05 -25.35
CA THR A 182 -14.78 7.31 -25.82
C THR A 182 -13.86 8.14 -26.70
N MET A 183 -12.55 7.85 -26.74
CA MET A 183 -11.58 8.56 -27.59
C MET A 183 -11.66 8.08 -29.04
N LYS A 184 -11.47 9.00 -29.97
CA LYS A 184 -11.46 8.65 -31.41
C LYS A 184 -10.22 7.82 -31.74
N SER A 185 -10.35 6.98 -32.75
CA SER A 185 -9.26 6.09 -33.22
C SER A 185 -7.96 6.84 -33.60
N ASP A 186 -8.07 8.08 -34.05
CA ASP A 186 -6.91 8.89 -34.41
C ASP A 186 -6.25 9.52 -33.16
N ASP A 187 -7.04 9.86 -32.16
CA ASP A 187 -6.52 10.42 -30.89
C ASP A 187 -5.69 9.39 -30.11
N ILE A 188 -6.08 8.12 -30.15
CA ILE A 188 -5.36 7.01 -29.52
C ILE A 188 -3.93 6.86 -30.06
N LYS A 189 -3.70 7.20 -31.33
CA LYS A 189 -2.37 7.12 -31.98
C LYS A 189 -1.51 8.36 -31.76
N MET A 190 -2.04 9.41 -31.13
CA MET A 190 -1.27 10.62 -30.89
C MET A 190 -0.06 10.33 -30.00
N PRO A 191 1.12 10.91 -30.33
CA PRO A 191 2.27 10.92 -29.42
C PRO A 191 1.89 11.59 -28.10
N PHE A 192 1.96 10.84 -27.01
CA PHE A 192 1.56 11.30 -25.68
C PHE A 192 2.76 11.70 -24.83
N MET A 193 3.77 10.83 -24.84
CA MET A 193 4.91 10.98 -23.96
C MET A 193 6.19 10.53 -24.65
N TYR A 194 7.26 11.30 -24.50
CA TYR A 194 8.62 10.88 -24.80
C TYR A 194 9.29 10.41 -23.49
N PHE A 195 9.82 9.20 -23.49
CA PHE A 195 10.50 8.64 -22.33
C PHE A 195 11.58 7.63 -22.77
N ASP A 196 12.80 7.83 -22.28
CA ASP A 196 13.94 6.93 -22.52
C ASP A 196 14.13 6.59 -24.02
N GLU A 197 14.27 7.64 -24.85
CA GLU A 197 14.47 7.54 -26.32
C GLU A 197 13.29 6.92 -27.09
N ARG A 198 12.16 6.70 -26.44
CA ARG A 198 10.93 6.17 -27.05
C ARG A 198 9.79 7.16 -26.93
N THR A 199 9.02 7.25 -27.99
CA THR A 199 7.72 7.95 -28.00
C THR A 199 6.61 6.96 -27.73
N TRP A 200 5.77 7.25 -26.74
CA TRP A 200 4.59 6.48 -26.37
C TRP A 200 3.33 7.19 -26.84
N SER A 201 2.42 6.47 -27.47
CA SER A 201 1.10 6.97 -27.84
C SER A 201 0.12 6.92 -26.64
N ILE A 202 -1.02 7.59 -26.77
CA ILE A 202 -2.12 7.50 -25.78
C ILE A 202 -2.55 6.03 -25.62
N GLY A 203 -2.72 5.28 -26.71
CA GLY A 203 -3.14 3.88 -26.67
C GLY A 203 -2.15 2.98 -25.95
N GLU A 204 -0.84 3.15 -26.17
CA GLU A 204 0.18 2.38 -25.44
C GLU A 204 0.17 2.67 -23.94
N ILE A 205 -0.07 3.93 -23.54
CA ILE A 205 -0.22 4.28 -22.11
C ILE A 205 -1.51 3.69 -21.55
N GLN A 206 -2.58 3.67 -22.30
CA GLN A 206 -3.83 3.02 -21.94
C GLN A 206 -3.62 1.51 -21.68
N GLU A 207 -2.94 0.80 -22.58
CA GLU A 207 -2.60 -0.62 -22.38
C GLU A 207 -1.77 -0.85 -21.12
N LEU A 208 -0.86 0.07 -20.79
CA LEU A 208 -0.12 0.01 -19.53
C LEU A 208 -1.04 0.19 -18.31
N ILE A 209 -1.97 1.15 -18.38
CA ILE A 209 -2.95 1.41 -17.30
C ILE A 209 -3.89 0.21 -17.13
N ASP A 210 -4.21 -0.50 -18.22
CA ASP A 210 -5.03 -1.69 -18.19
C ASP A 210 -4.40 -2.85 -17.43
N SER A 211 -3.09 -2.99 -17.54
CA SER A 211 -2.31 -3.99 -16.81
C SER A 211 -1.83 -3.50 -15.44
N HIS A 212 -1.72 -2.19 -15.25
CA HIS A 212 -1.16 -1.57 -14.05
C HIS A 212 -1.89 -0.24 -13.76
N PRO A 213 -2.89 -0.23 -12.89
CA PRO A 213 -3.71 0.95 -12.66
C PRO A 213 -2.89 2.15 -12.17
N LEU A 214 -3.34 3.35 -12.51
CA LEU A 214 -2.73 4.58 -12.03
C LEU A 214 -2.86 4.72 -10.52
N VAL A 215 -1.74 4.92 -9.84
CA VAL A 215 -1.69 5.10 -8.40
C VAL A 215 -1.34 6.55 -8.07
N PHE A 216 -2.20 7.19 -7.30
CA PHE A 216 -2.01 8.56 -6.89
C PHE A 216 -1.32 8.62 -5.54
N ARG A 217 -0.36 9.54 -5.40
CA ARG A 217 0.40 9.73 -4.14
C ARG A 217 -0.45 10.30 -3.01
N LYS A 218 -1.63 10.87 -3.32
CA LYS A 218 -2.60 11.39 -2.35
C LYS A 218 -3.90 10.60 -2.41
N LYS A 219 -4.43 10.18 -1.27
CA LYS A 219 -5.74 9.50 -1.17
C LYS A 219 -6.93 10.43 -1.51
N ARG A 220 -6.80 11.73 -1.23
CA ARG A 220 -7.82 12.74 -1.52
C ARG A 220 -7.18 13.83 -2.36
N ILE A 221 -7.61 13.94 -3.61
CA ILE A 221 -7.07 14.88 -4.59
C ILE A 221 -8.13 15.95 -4.86
N LYS A 222 -7.74 17.21 -4.74
CA LYS A 222 -8.58 18.33 -5.17
C LYS A 222 -8.49 18.49 -6.70
N LYS A 223 -9.55 19.04 -7.29
CA LYS A 223 -9.67 19.19 -8.75
C LYS A 223 -8.54 20.03 -9.36
N ASP A 224 -8.11 21.06 -8.64
CA ASP A 224 -6.99 21.94 -9.03
C ASP A 224 -5.61 21.27 -8.91
N GLU A 225 -5.47 20.29 -8.03
CA GLU A 225 -4.24 19.50 -7.85
C GLU A 225 -4.14 18.32 -8.83
N PHE A 226 -5.26 17.90 -9.43
CA PHE A 226 -5.35 16.67 -10.22
C PHE A 226 -4.36 16.62 -11.39
N PRO A 227 -4.15 17.67 -12.21
CA PRO A 227 -3.19 17.62 -13.31
C PRO A 227 -1.77 17.30 -12.83
N LYS A 228 -1.37 17.83 -11.68
CA LYS A 228 -0.06 17.57 -11.08
C LYS A 228 0.04 16.14 -10.56
N GLN A 229 -1.01 15.66 -9.89
CA GLN A 229 -1.05 14.30 -9.37
C GLN A 229 -1.08 13.26 -10.49
N LEU A 230 -1.77 13.54 -11.58
CA LEU A 230 -1.78 12.70 -12.78
C LEU A 230 -0.40 12.59 -13.42
N LYS A 231 0.35 13.70 -13.52
CA LYS A 231 1.75 13.65 -13.99
C LYS A 231 2.64 12.78 -13.11
N PHE A 232 2.44 12.82 -11.78
CA PHE A 232 3.18 11.94 -10.87
C PHE A 232 2.77 10.49 -11.03
N ALA A 233 1.47 10.19 -11.17
CA ALA A 233 1.00 8.83 -11.38
C ALA A 233 1.54 8.22 -12.69
N LEU A 234 1.59 9.01 -13.77
CA LEU A 234 2.22 8.60 -15.04
C LEU A 234 3.73 8.36 -14.89
N ALA A 235 4.43 9.20 -14.14
CA ALA A 235 5.85 9.00 -13.88
C ALA A 235 6.10 7.72 -13.05
N ASP A 236 5.24 7.46 -12.07
CA ASP A 236 5.30 6.24 -11.27
C ASP A 236 4.96 5.00 -12.12
N LEU A 237 3.96 5.07 -13.01
CA LEU A 237 3.63 4.02 -13.97
C LEU A 237 4.83 3.66 -14.86
N MET A 238 5.51 4.67 -15.42
CA MET A 238 6.70 4.44 -16.24
C MET A 238 7.85 3.85 -15.44
N ARG A 239 8.08 4.31 -14.23
CA ARG A 239 9.07 3.71 -13.32
C ARG A 239 8.76 2.22 -13.12
N ASP A 240 7.52 1.89 -12.80
CA ASP A 240 7.11 0.52 -12.49
C ASP A 240 7.17 -0.39 -13.73
N HIS A 241 6.86 0.13 -14.91
CA HIS A 241 7.06 -0.55 -16.18
C HIS A 241 8.54 -0.95 -16.40
N TYR A 242 9.48 -0.01 -16.16
CA TYR A 242 10.92 -0.29 -16.32
C TYR A 242 11.45 -1.21 -15.23
N LEU A 243 10.98 -1.08 -14.00
CA LEU A 243 11.32 -2.00 -12.91
C LEU A 243 10.84 -3.43 -13.22
N THR A 244 9.63 -3.56 -13.74
CA THR A 244 9.06 -4.85 -14.16
C THR A 244 9.89 -5.48 -15.28
N ALA A 245 10.23 -4.70 -16.31
CA ALA A 245 11.09 -5.19 -17.40
C ALA A 245 12.46 -5.66 -16.90
N GLU A 246 13.08 -4.91 -15.99
CA GLU A 246 14.35 -5.29 -15.39
C GLU A 246 14.22 -6.53 -14.50
N ALA A 247 13.13 -6.64 -13.74
CA ALA A 247 12.84 -7.82 -12.91
C ALA A 247 12.73 -9.11 -13.76
N TYR A 248 12.05 -9.05 -14.90
CA TYR A 248 12.02 -10.18 -15.86
C TYR A 248 13.40 -10.50 -16.41
N LYS A 249 14.17 -9.48 -16.80
CA LYS A 249 15.52 -9.66 -17.37
C LYS A 249 16.47 -10.36 -16.40
N ILE A 250 16.40 -10.06 -15.10
CA ILE A 250 17.22 -10.68 -14.06
C ILE A 250 16.60 -11.95 -13.46
N GLY A 251 15.40 -12.37 -13.93
CA GLY A 251 14.77 -13.65 -13.62
C GLY A 251 13.98 -13.67 -12.31
N TYR A 252 13.54 -12.54 -11.78
CA TYR A 252 12.70 -12.47 -10.57
C TYR A 252 11.31 -13.09 -10.76
N ASP A 253 10.83 -13.19 -12.00
CA ASP A 253 9.61 -13.94 -12.35
C ASP A 253 9.64 -15.41 -11.94
N LYS A 254 10.86 -15.97 -11.75
CA LYS A 254 11.11 -17.35 -11.32
C LYS A 254 11.44 -17.48 -9.84
N HIS A 255 11.44 -16.38 -9.11
CA HIS A 255 11.70 -16.41 -7.67
C HIS A 255 10.54 -17.09 -6.95
N GLU A 256 10.86 -17.90 -5.93
CA GLU A 256 9.87 -18.73 -5.21
C GLU A 256 8.70 -17.90 -4.66
N SER A 257 8.96 -16.74 -4.09
CA SER A 257 7.90 -15.86 -3.55
C SER A 257 6.97 -15.32 -4.63
N VAL A 258 7.49 -15.01 -5.83
CA VAL A 258 6.69 -14.54 -6.97
C VAL A 258 5.84 -15.67 -7.53
N LEU A 259 6.42 -16.86 -7.65
CA LEU A 259 5.69 -18.04 -8.11
C LEU A 259 4.58 -18.43 -7.13
N LEU A 260 4.84 -18.33 -5.82
CA LEU A 260 3.83 -18.59 -4.80
C LEU A 260 2.65 -17.62 -4.92
N GLU A 261 2.90 -16.31 -5.01
CA GLU A 261 1.85 -15.32 -5.23
C GLU A 261 1.08 -15.58 -6.53
N LYS A 262 1.78 -15.90 -7.61
CA LYS A 262 1.16 -16.24 -8.89
C LYS A 262 0.22 -17.44 -8.75
N TYR A 263 0.64 -18.52 -8.12
CA TYR A 263 -0.19 -19.71 -7.92
C TYR A 263 -1.41 -19.43 -7.05
N LEU A 264 -1.27 -18.61 -5.99
CA LEU A 264 -2.42 -18.21 -5.16
C LEU A 264 -3.47 -17.45 -5.97
N TRP A 265 -3.04 -16.56 -6.86
CA TRP A 265 -3.96 -15.85 -7.76
C TRP A 265 -4.58 -16.75 -8.83
N GLU A 266 -3.79 -17.65 -9.44
CA GLU A 266 -4.30 -18.63 -10.40
C GLU A 266 -5.37 -19.51 -9.75
N ASP A 267 -5.11 -20.05 -8.57
CA ASP A 267 -6.06 -20.89 -7.83
C ASP A 267 -7.33 -20.12 -7.48
N HIS A 268 -7.20 -18.88 -7.04
CA HIS A 268 -8.35 -18.00 -6.73
C HIS A 268 -9.22 -17.77 -7.97
N LEU A 269 -8.60 -17.40 -9.09
CA LEU A 269 -9.31 -17.14 -10.35
C LEU A 269 -10.00 -18.41 -10.89
N TYR A 270 -9.31 -19.55 -10.89
CA TYR A 270 -9.90 -20.83 -11.30
C TYR A 270 -11.08 -21.23 -10.39
N ALA A 271 -10.94 -21.04 -9.07
CA ALA A 271 -12.02 -21.33 -8.13
C ALA A 271 -13.23 -20.41 -8.36
N SER A 272 -12.99 -19.13 -8.62
CA SER A 272 -14.04 -18.13 -8.89
C SER A 272 -14.77 -18.45 -10.20
N LEU A 273 -14.05 -18.68 -11.29
CA LEU A 273 -14.63 -19.08 -12.57
C LEU A 273 -15.44 -20.38 -12.47
N LYS A 274 -14.92 -21.35 -11.72
CA LYS A 274 -15.66 -22.62 -11.52
C LYS A 274 -16.92 -22.43 -10.71
N LYS A 275 -16.87 -21.56 -9.69
CA LYS A 275 -18.06 -21.16 -8.91
C LYS A 275 -19.12 -20.55 -9.82
N GLU A 276 -18.76 -19.55 -10.63
CA GLU A 276 -19.66 -18.90 -11.57
C GLU A 276 -20.29 -19.92 -12.54
N GLN A 277 -19.49 -20.78 -13.15
CA GLN A 277 -19.99 -21.82 -14.04
C GLN A 277 -21.05 -22.72 -13.38
N ILE A 278 -20.80 -23.17 -12.13
CA ILE A 278 -21.72 -24.03 -11.40
C ILE A 278 -23.04 -23.30 -11.09
N LEU A 279 -22.94 -22.01 -10.71
CA LEU A 279 -24.12 -21.21 -10.42
C LEU A 279 -24.95 -20.93 -11.67
N GLU A 280 -24.31 -20.59 -12.80
CA GLU A 280 -24.97 -20.44 -14.10
C GLU A 280 -25.70 -21.71 -14.54
N GLU A 281 -25.07 -22.89 -14.42
CA GLU A 281 -25.66 -24.19 -14.72
C GLU A 281 -26.92 -24.47 -13.88
N LYS A 282 -27.03 -23.84 -12.71
CA LYS A 282 -28.18 -23.93 -11.78
C LYS A 282 -29.16 -22.77 -11.89
N GLY A 283 -28.85 -21.76 -12.72
CA GLY A 283 -29.67 -20.55 -12.87
C GLY A 283 -29.65 -19.64 -11.62
N LEU A 284 -28.56 -19.69 -10.85
CA LEU A 284 -28.35 -18.90 -9.63
C LEU A 284 -27.36 -17.78 -9.84
N SER A 285 -27.48 -16.71 -9.05
CA SER A 285 -26.53 -15.59 -9.02
C SER A 285 -25.95 -15.41 -7.61
N VAL A 286 -24.68 -15.04 -7.51
CA VAL A 286 -24.00 -14.78 -6.22
C VAL A 286 -24.66 -13.63 -5.47
N GLU A 287 -25.18 -12.64 -6.17
CA GLU A 287 -25.70 -11.39 -5.58
C GLU A 287 -27.07 -11.54 -4.94
N ASN A 288 -27.89 -12.50 -5.38
CA ASN A 288 -29.31 -12.53 -5.02
C ASN A 288 -29.77 -13.79 -4.29
N ASP A 289 -28.97 -14.85 -4.22
CA ASP A 289 -29.44 -16.15 -3.77
C ASP A 289 -28.68 -16.67 -2.55
N ARG A 290 -29.34 -16.72 -1.40
CA ARG A 290 -28.83 -17.44 -0.20
C ARG A 290 -28.60 -18.94 -0.47
N ASP A 291 -29.20 -19.47 -1.52
CA ASP A 291 -29.11 -20.89 -1.88
C ASP A 291 -27.78 -21.25 -2.56
N TYR A 292 -26.98 -20.26 -3.01
CA TYR A 292 -25.68 -20.57 -3.63
C TYR A 292 -24.75 -21.34 -2.68
N LEU A 293 -24.77 -21.04 -1.37
CA LEU A 293 -23.96 -21.75 -0.37
C LEU A 293 -24.35 -23.23 -0.25
N ASN A 294 -25.61 -23.55 -0.41
CA ASN A 294 -26.09 -24.95 -0.38
C ASN A 294 -25.58 -25.70 -1.63
N VAL A 295 -25.72 -25.10 -2.80
CA VAL A 295 -25.25 -25.69 -4.07
C VAL A 295 -23.74 -25.88 -4.06
N MET A 296 -22.99 -24.89 -3.59
CA MET A 296 -21.55 -24.98 -3.46
C MET A 296 -21.12 -25.99 -2.38
N GLY A 297 -21.87 -26.06 -1.26
CA GLY A 297 -21.64 -27.03 -0.19
C GLY A 297 -21.71 -28.47 -0.70
N ASP A 298 -22.75 -28.81 -1.47
CA ASP A 298 -22.90 -30.12 -2.08
C ASP A 298 -21.74 -30.45 -3.05
N TYR A 299 -21.36 -29.48 -3.88
CA TYR A 299 -20.23 -29.66 -4.82
C TYR A 299 -18.90 -29.84 -4.08
N ILE A 300 -18.61 -29.02 -3.06
CA ILE A 300 -17.40 -29.13 -2.25
C ILE A 300 -17.39 -30.46 -1.47
N GLY A 301 -18.53 -30.88 -0.90
CA GLY A 301 -18.64 -32.19 -0.24
C GLY A 301 -18.33 -33.37 -1.17
N MET A 302 -18.77 -33.28 -2.43
CA MET A 302 -18.40 -34.25 -3.46
C MET A 302 -16.89 -34.26 -3.74
N LEU A 303 -16.28 -33.09 -3.86
CA LEU A 303 -14.81 -32.95 -4.07
C LEU A 303 -14.03 -33.46 -2.87
N GLN A 304 -14.42 -33.14 -1.66
CA GLN A 304 -13.79 -33.62 -0.43
C GLN A 304 -13.80 -35.15 -0.38
N LYS A 305 -14.94 -35.76 -0.67
CA LYS A 305 -15.08 -37.23 -0.73
C LYS A 305 -14.18 -37.83 -1.82
N LYS A 306 -14.09 -37.17 -2.98
CA LYS A 306 -13.27 -37.62 -4.11
C LYS A 306 -11.77 -37.56 -3.83
N TYR A 307 -11.34 -36.55 -3.10
CA TYR A 307 -9.91 -36.26 -2.86
C TYR A 307 -9.49 -36.53 -1.41
N SER A 308 -10.33 -37.13 -0.59
CA SER A 308 -10.07 -37.36 0.86
C SER A 308 -8.72 -38.02 1.14
N ASP A 309 -8.32 -38.98 0.32
CA ASP A 309 -7.05 -39.72 0.47
C ASP A 309 -5.80 -38.87 0.13
N GLN A 310 -6.01 -37.73 -0.53
CA GLN A 310 -4.94 -36.81 -0.96
C GLN A 310 -4.82 -35.62 -0.03
N ILE A 311 -5.77 -35.41 0.87
CA ILE A 311 -5.79 -34.28 1.81
C ILE A 311 -5.06 -34.70 3.10
N MET A 312 -3.93 -34.09 3.37
CA MET A 312 -3.18 -34.26 4.61
C MET A 312 -3.11 -32.94 5.38
N ILE A 313 -3.61 -32.93 6.62
CA ILE A 313 -3.57 -31.74 7.47
C ILE A 313 -2.65 -32.02 8.67
N ASN A 314 -1.63 -31.20 8.87
CA ASN A 314 -0.75 -31.27 10.03
C ASN A 314 -1.37 -30.50 11.21
N PHE A 315 -2.27 -31.14 11.94
CA PHE A 315 -2.95 -30.53 13.08
C PHE A 315 -2.00 -30.06 14.19
N ARG A 316 -0.86 -30.73 14.41
CA ARG A 316 0.12 -30.29 15.40
C ARG A 316 0.77 -28.95 15.05
N GLN A 317 0.90 -28.64 13.77
CA GLN A 317 1.38 -27.34 13.31
C GLN A 317 0.24 -26.32 13.31
N PHE A 318 -0.95 -26.74 12.87
CA PHE A 318 -2.14 -25.90 12.84
C PHE A 318 -2.51 -25.34 14.22
N ASP A 319 -2.49 -26.19 15.27
CA ASP A 319 -2.77 -25.80 16.66
C ASP A 319 -1.75 -24.81 17.26
N LYS A 320 -0.60 -24.63 16.59
CA LYS A 320 0.42 -23.67 17.02
C LYS A 320 0.27 -22.30 16.35
N ILE A 321 -0.62 -22.19 15.37
CA ILE A 321 -0.89 -20.93 14.68
C ILE A 321 -1.79 -20.09 15.59
N ASN A 322 -1.23 -19.07 16.22
CA ASN A 322 -2.00 -18.07 16.93
C ASN A 322 -2.40 -16.96 15.94
N LEU A 323 -3.66 -16.91 15.61
CA LEU A 323 -4.24 -15.80 14.86
C LEU A 323 -4.39 -14.61 15.80
N SER A 324 -3.39 -13.73 15.87
CA SER A 324 -3.44 -12.52 16.68
C SER A 324 -4.18 -11.37 16.01
N HIS A 325 -4.15 -11.31 14.67
CA HIS A 325 -4.86 -10.36 13.83
C HIS A 325 -5.14 -10.98 12.47
N ILE A 326 -6.35 -10.79 11.96
CA ILE A 326 -6.70 -11.09 10.58
C ILE A 326 -6.82 -9.75 9.86
N ASP A 327 -5.71 -9.24 9.34
CA ASP A 327 -5.77 -8.17 8.38
C ASP A 327 -5.95 -8.78 6.99
N MET A 328 -7.14 -8.61 6.43
CA MET A 328 -7.49 -9.07 5.07
C MET A 328 -6.73 -8.27 4.00
N VAL A 329 -6.04 -7.22 4.37
CA VAL A 329 -5.25 -6.37 3.48
C VAL A 329 -3.79 -6.37 3.95
N ALA A 330 -2.92 -7.02 3.18
CA ALA A 330 -1.49 -6.91 3.37
C ALA A 330 -1.01 -5.55 2.84
N LEU A 331 -0.75 -4.61 3.73
CA LEU A 331 -0.08 -3.37 3.37
C LEU A 331 1.41 -3.67 3.17
N LYS A 332 1.89 -3.71 1.93
CA LYS A 332 3.33 -3.66 1.67
C LYS A 332 3.80 -2.23 1.97
N PRO A 333 4.74 -2.05 2.91
CA PRO A 333 5.30 -0.73 3.17
C PRO A 333 5.99 -0.21 1.92
N SER A 334 5.88 1.08 1.69
CA SER A 334 6.43 1.80 0.53
C SER A 334 5.71 1.57 -0.80
N VAL A 335 4.68 0.78 -0.82
CA VAL A 335 3.77 0.73 -1.96
C VAL A 335 2.60 1.65 -1.64
N PRO A 336 2.29 2.65 -2.47
CA PRO A 336 1.24 3.63 -2.18
C PRO A 336 -0.18 3.08 -2.34
N TYR A 337 -0.32 1.80 -2.65
CA TYR A 337 -1.58 1.08 -2.82
C TYR A 337 -1.61 -0.17 -1.97
N SER A 338 -2.80 -0.60 -1.59
CA SER A 338 -3.02 -1.89 -0.97
C SER A 338 -2.57 -3.00 -1.94
N HIS A 339 -1.85 -3.99 -1.42
CA HIS A 339 -1.54 -5.20 -2.18
C HIS A 339 -2.59 -6.24 -1.81
N PRO A 340 -3.64 -6.41 -2.62
CA PRO A 340 -4.66 -7.38 -2.30
C PRO A 340 -4.06 -8.79 -2.30
N VAL A 341 -4.36 -9.55 -1.26
CA VAL A 341 -4.09 -10.99 -1.23
C VAL A 341 -5.38 -11.66 -1.70
N PRO A 342 -5.33 -12.64 -2.60
CA PRO A 342 -6.54 -13.33 -3.03
C PRO A 342 -7.23 -13.95 -1.83
N SER A 343 -8.46 -13.54 -1.56
CA SER A 343 -9.28 -14.14 -0.51
C SER A 343 -9.77 -15.50 -0.99
N PHE A 344 -9.77 -16.49 -0.12
CA PHE A 344 -10.47 -17.73 -0.42
C PHE A 344 -11.98 -17.42 -0.44
N PRO A 345 -12.70 -17.73 -1.52
CA PRO A 345 -14.14 -17.50 -1.55
C PRO A 345 -14.81 -18.32 -0.46
N VAL A 346 -15.72 -17.70 0.28
CA VAL A 346 -16.61 -18.44 1.21
C VAL A 346 -17.56 -19.27 0.37
N LEU A 347 -17.26 -20.56 0.22
CA LEU A 347 -17.99 -21.48 -0.66
C LEU A 347 -18.96 -22.39 0.09
N THR A 348 -18.82 -22.46 1.43
CA THR A 348 -19.62 -23.38 2.26
C THR A 348 -19.90 -22.78 3.61
N GLN A 349 -20.92 -23.33 4.31
CA GLN A 349 -21.14 -23.04 5.72
C GLN A 349 -20.14 -23.85 6.57
N ASP A 350 -19.45 -23.22 7.50
CA ASP A 350 -18.35 -23.82 8.29
C ASP A 350 -18.70 -25.14 9.00
N HIS A 351 -19.95 -25.30 9.41
CA HIS A 351 -20.42 -26.49 10.11
C HIS A 351 -20.77 -27.68 9.19
N SER A 352 -20.77 -27.50 7.88
CA SER A 352 -21.07 -28.56 6.91
C SER A 352 -19.83 -29.26 6.34
N ILE A 353 -18.62 -28.79 6.72
CA ILE A 353 -17.37 -29.30 6.20
C ILE A 353 -16.79 -30.34 7.16
N ASP A 354 -16.74 -31.60 6.75
CA ASP A 354 -16.07 -32.68 7.47
C ASP A 354 -14.66 -32.89 6.90
N TYR A 355 -13.69 -32.10 7.40
CA TYR A 355 -12.29 -32.26 7.00
C TYR A 355 -11.67 -33.49 7.67
N GLY A 356 -11.92 -34.66 7.12
CA GLY A 356 -11.13 -35.84 7.42
C GLY A 356 -11.30 -36.44 8.82
N LYS A 357 -12.53 -36.77 9.22
CA LYS A 357 -12.80 -37.60 10.41
C LYS A 357 -11.91 -38.83 10.52
N GLU A 358 -11.59 -39.46 9.38
CA GLU A 358 -10.70 -40.62 9.32
C GLU A 358 -9.25 -40.29 9.67
N ILE A 359 -8.77 -39.07 9.37
CA ILE A 359 -7.40 -38.65 9.71
C ILE A 359 -7.29 -38.31 11.19
N LEU A 360 -8.30 -37.71 11.80
CA LEU A 360 -8.39 -37.50 13.25
C LEU A 360 -8.37 -38.84 14.02
N LEU A 361 -9.05 -39.85 13.54
CA LEU A 361 -9.09 -41.19 14.13
C LEU A 361 -7.75 -41.95 14.00
N SER A 362 -6.97 -41.68 12.96
CA SER A 362 -5.64 -42.28 12.76
C SER A 362 -4.54 -41.64 13.63
N MET A 363 -4.76 -40.42 14.12
CA MET A 363 -3.81 -39.70 14.98
C MET A 363 -3.96 -40.04 16.48
N HIS A 364 -5.05 -40.73 16.87
CA HIS A 364 -5.29 -41.18 18.24
C HIS A 364 -4.96 -42.68 18.44
N ARG A 365 -4.38 -43.31 17.46
CA ARG A 365 -3.74 -44.62 17.55
C ARG A 365 -2.22 -44.46 17.52
#